data_e774d30360f3a0df90aa69b784953aac
#
_entry.id   e774d30360f3a0df90aa69b784953aac
#
_cell.length_a   1.000
_cell.length_b   1.000
_cell.length_c   1.000
_cell.angle_alpha   90.00
_cell.angle_beta   90.00
_cell.angle_gamma   90.00
#
_symmetry.space_group_name_H-M   'P 1'
#
loop_
_entity.id
_entity.type
_entity.pdbx_description
1 polymer ?
#
loop_
_entity_poly.entity_id
_entity_poly.type
_entity_poly.pdbx_seq_one_letter_code
_entity_poly.pdbx_strand_id
1 'polypeptide(L)'
;SWVCPVNMVADLAHWLRRKLGITKSVRIARSVRYWLLGATLVLAGATGTIAWELVNPVSMFHRGLIFGVGAAWAVVLAVFLFDLVFSDRGWCGHVCPVGAFYSVLAMKSPVRVTAVRRAHCNDCMDCYAVCPEMQVIKPALKGAARGTGPVILSPNCTNCGRCIDVCSKDVFRFGFRSAR
;
A
#
# COMPACT_ATOMS: atom_id res chain seq x y z
N SER A 1 -2.45 -5.90 5.86
CA SER A 1 -2.55 -4.43 5.81
C SER A 1 -3.52 -3.86 6.85
N TRP A 2 -4.52 -4.62 7.32
CA TRP A 2 -5.49 -4.17 8.33
C TRP A 2 -4.89 -4.01 9.73
N VAL A 3 -3.90 -4.81 10.07
CA VAL A 3 -3.29 -4.86 11.42
C VAL A 3 -2.02 -4.00 11.52
N CYS A 4 -1.54 -3.42 10.42
CA CYS A 4 -0.33 -2.61 10.44
C CYS A 4 -0.59 -1.25 11.12
N PRO A 5 0.06 -0.93 12.27
CA PRO A 5 -0.17 0.32 12.98
C PRO A 5 0.24 1.56 12.15
N VAL A 6 1.23 1.40 11.27
CA VAL A 6 1.66 2.46 10.35
C VAL A 6 0.56 2.80 9.36
N ASN A 7 -0.26 1.82 8.96
CA ASN A 7 -1.39 2.08 8.07
C ASN A 7 -2.46 2.94 8.76
N MET A 8 -2.66 2.76 10.09
CA MET A 8 -3.56 3.63 10.86
C MET A 8 -3.05 5.08 10.88
N VAL A 9 -1.73 5.27 11.04
CA VAL A 9 -1.08 6.60 11.00
C VAL A 9 -1.26 7.23 9.61
N ALA A 10 -1.05 6.45 8.54
CA ALA A 10 -1.23 6.91 7.17
C ALA A 10 -2.71 7.22 6.84
N ASP A 11 -3.66 6.41 7.34
CA ASP A 11 -5.09 6.66 7.15
C ASP A 11 -5.54 7.93 7.90
N LEU A 12 -4.99 8.19 9.11
CA LEU A 12 -5.22 9.43 9.85
C LEU A 12 -4.67 10.65 9.09
N ALA A 13 -3.45 10.55 8.55
CA ALA A 13 -2.84 11.59 7.75
C ALA A 13 -3.68 11.87 6.47
N HIS A 14 -4.17 10.84 5.81
CA HIS A 14 -5.06 10.95 4.65
C HIS A 14 -6.39 11.66 5.01
N TRP A 15 -7.01 11.26 6.12
CA TRP A 15 -8.25 11.90 6.58
C TRP A 15 -8.04 13.39 6.88
N LEU A 16 -6.95 13.72 7.61
CA LEU A 16 -6.61 15.11 7.93
C LEU A 16 -6.30 15.93 6.67
N ARG A 17 -5.56 15.34 5.72
CA ARG A 17 -5.23 15.95 4.43
C ARG A 17 -6.48 16.32 3.64
N ARG A 18 -7.48 15.41 3.59
CA ARG A 18 -8.77 15.68 2.96
C ARG A 18 -9.52 16.82 3.64
N LYS A 19 -9.52 16.86 4.98
CA LYS A 19 -10.18 17.91 5.77
C LYS A 19 -9.51 19.27 5.57
N LEU A 20 -8.19 19.30 5.40
CA LEU A 20 -7.41 20.52 5.13
C LEU A 20 -7.42 20.94 3.65
N GLY A 21 -8.01 20.16 2.75
CA GLY A 21 -8.07 20.47 1.32
C GLY A 21 -6.72 20.41 0.59
N ILE A 22 -5.74 19.68 1.13
CA ILE A 22 -4.40 19.57 0.53
C ILE A 22 -4.46 18.59 -0.65
N THR A 23 -4.53 19.11 -1.87
CA THR A 23 -4.62 18.30 -3.11
C THR A 23 -3.26 18.03 -3.75
N LYS A 24 -2.23 18.83 -3.40
CA LYS A 24 -0.88 18.66 -3.96
C LYS A 24 -0.25 17.38 -3.45
N SER A 25 0.18 16.51 -4.36
CA SER A 25 0.93 15.28 -4.06
C SER A 25 2.18 15.24 -4.91
N VAL A 26 3.31 15.00 -4.26
CA VAL A 26 4.60 14.81 -4.95
C VAL A 26 4.64 13.39 -5.50
N ARG A 27 4.94 13.27 -6.78
CA ARG A 27 5.10 11.96 -7.43
C ARG A 27 6.49 11.41 -7.16
N ILE A 28 6.59 10.49 -6.22
CA ILE A 28 7.84 9.76 -5.93
C ILE A 28 7.87 8.52 -6.82
N ALA A 29 9.04 8.23 -7.41
CA ALA A 29 9.22 7.04 -8.22
C ALA A 29 9.11 5.79 -7.34
N ARG A 30 8.27 4.83 -7.74
CA ARG A 30 8.07 3.57 -6.99
C ARG A 30 9.30 2.67 -6.94
N SER A 31 10.25 2.87 -7.83
CA SER A 31 11.53 2.17 -7.82
C SER A 31 12.34 2.44 -6.55
N VAL A 32 12.15 3.60 -5.91
CA VAL A 32 12.88 3.98 -4.68
C VAL A 32 12.74 2.91 -3.59
N ARG A 33 11.55 2.35 -3.37
CA ARG A 33 11.33 1.31 -2.36
C ARG A 33 12.15 0.03 -2.60
N TYR A 34 12.40 -0.34 -3.88
CA TYR A 34 13.20 -1.52 -4.20
C TYR A 34 14.68 -1.26 -3.98
N TRP A 35 15.15 -0.03 -4.26
CA TRP A 35 16.50 0.39 -3.93
C TRP A 35 16.73 0.41 -2.42
N LEU A 36 15.77 0.91 -1.65
CA LEU A 36 15.82 0.89 -0.19
C LEU A 36 15.81 -0.55 0.34
N LEU A 37 14.98 -1.42 -0.22
CA LEU A 37 14.99 -2.85 0.14
C LEU A 37 16.35 -3.49 -0.15
N GLY A 38 16.93 -3.27 -1.33
CA GLY A 38 18.24 -3.77 -1.68
C GLY A 38 19.33 -3.24 -0.74
N ALA A 39 19.34 -1.95 -0.48
CA ALA A 39 20.28 -1.31 0.44
C ALA A 39 20.19 -1.86 1.87
N THR A 40 18.98 -2.05 2.40
CA THR A 40 18.78 -2.62 3.75
C THR A 40 19.26 -4.07 3.84
N LEU A 41 19.02 -4.88 2.80
CA LEU A 41 19.49 -6.26 2.75
C LEU A 41 21.01 -6.35 2.66
N VAL A 42 21.63 -5.53 1.81
CA VAL A 42 23.10 -5.47 1.68
C VAL A 42 23.72 -5.00 3.00
N LEU A 43 23.18 -3.96 3.61
CA LEU A 43 23.67 -3.44 4.89
C LEU A 43 23.54 -4.48 6.00
N ALA A 44 22.41 -5.19 6.08
CA ALA A 44 22.20 -6.27 7.05
C ALA A 44 23.21 -7.42 6.86
N GLY A 45 23.49 -7.80 5.61
CA GLY A 45 24.48 -8.83 5.30
C GLY A 45 25.92 -8.41 5.62
N ALA A 46 26.27 -7.12 5.38
CA ALA A 46 27.62 -6.61 5.62
C ALA A 46 27.91 -6.36 7.11
N THR A 47 26.93 -5.90 7.87
CA THR A 47 27.11 -5.53 9.29
C THR A 47 26.76 -6.66 10.26
N GLY A 48 26.12 -7.72 9.79
CA GLY A 48 25.59 -8.79 10.66
C GLY A 48 24.53 -8.32 11.66
N THR A 49 24.11 -7.04 11.58
CA THR A 49 23.10 -6.45 12.46
C THR A 49 21.74 -6.50 11.77
N ILE A 50 20.67 -6.46 12.60
CA ILE A 50 19.30 -6.42 12.10
C ILE A 50 18.98 -4.99 11.64
N ALA A 51 19.70 -4.51 10.61
CA ALA A 51 19.48 -3.18 10.00
C ALA A 51 18.03 -2.98 9.53
N TRP A 52 17.35 -4.08 9.22
CA TRP A 52 15.93 -4.12 8.92
C TRP A 52 15.05 -3.53 10.03
N GLU A 53 15.36 -3.81 11.31
CA GLU A 53 14.58 -3.29 12.43
C GLU A 53 14.70 -1.78 12.60
N LEU A 54 15.85 -1.21 12.26
CA LEU A 54 16.08 0.24 12.35
C LEU A 54 15.28 1.04 11.32
N VAL A 55 14.91 0.41 10.22
CA VAL A 55 14.14 1.04 9.13
C VAL A 55 12.66 0.64 9.17
N ASN A 56 12.32 -0.38 9.98
CA ASN A 56 10.94 -0.86 10.07
C ASN A 56 10.11 0.00 11.04
N PRO A 57 9.18 0.83 10.54
CA PRO A 57 8.38 1.70 11.40
C PRO A 57 7.42 0.93 12.32
N VAL A 58 7.11 -0.34 12.00
CA VAL A 58 6.28 -1.21 12.85
C VAL A 58 7.04 -1.56 14.13
N SER A 59 8.31 -1.97 14.02
CA SER A 59 9.17 -2.24 15.18
C SER A 59 9.38 -0.99 16.03
N MET A 60 9.57 0.17 15.39
CA MET A 60 9.71 1.46 16.07
C MET A 60 8.43 1.84 16.83
N PHE A 61 7.27 1.64 16.25
CA PHE A 61 5.99 1.89 16.92
C PHE A 61 5.82 0.99 18.15
N HIS A 62 6.11 -0.32 18.04
CA HIS A 62 6.08 -1.25 19.16
C HIS A 62 7.04 -0.87 20.28
N ARG A 63 8.28 -0.52 19.94
CA ARG A 63 9.26 -0.05 20.92
C ARG A 63 8.81 1.22 21.61
N GLY A 64 8.19 2.17 20.88
CA GLY A 64 7.62 3.38 21.47
C GLY A 64 6.50 3.12 22.46
N LEU A 65 5.70 2.07 22.25
CA LEU A 65 4.65 1.66 23.20
C LEU A 65 5.20 0.99 24.45
N ILE A 66 6.27 0.19 24.33
CA ILE A 66 6.83 -0.60 25.45
C ILE A 66 7.77 0.27 26.29
N PHE A 67 8.65 1.03 25.67
CA PHE A 67 9.72 1.80 26.34
C PHE A 67 9.37 3.27 26.57
N GLY A 68 8.17 3.70 26.19
CA GLY A 68 7.69 5.06 26.39
C GLY A 68 8.16 6.05 25.32
N VAL A 69 8.04 7.35 25.66
CA VAL A 69 8.30 8.45 24.71
C VAL A 69 9.80 8.59 24.48
N GLY A 70 10.23 8.26 23.26
CA GLY A 70 11.64 8.35 22.84
C GLY A 70 11.78 8.55 21.34
N ALA A 71 12.98 8.32 20.79
CA ALA A 71 13.30 8.46 19.36
C ALA A 71 12.35 7.68 18.43
N ALA A 72 11.73 6.61 18.92
CA ALA A 72 10.75 5.83 18.17
C ALA A 72 9.52 6.65 17.74
N TRP A 73 9.04 7.55 18.59
CA TRP A 73 7.92 8.43 18.27
C TRP A 73 8.28 9.50 17.24
N ALA A 74 9.54 9.91 17.18
CA ALA A 74 10.01 10.83 16.15
C ALA A 74 9.90 10.19 14.75
N VAL A 75 10.16 8.89 14.63
CA VAL A 75 9.96 8.16 13.36
C VAL A 75 8.48 8.09 12.98
N VAL A 76 7.60 7.77 13.93
CA VAL A 76 6.14 7.74 13.69
C VAL A 76 5.64 9.12 13.25
N LEU A 77 6.09 10.18 13.93
CA LEU A 77 5.76 11.55 13.56
C LEU A 77 6.31 11.92 12.17
N ALA A 78 7.53 11.51 11.84
CA ALA A 78 8.12 11.74 10.53
C ALA A 78 7.31 11.05 9.43
N VAL A 79 6.86 9.81 9.64
CA VAL A 79 5.97 9.10 8.71
C VAL A 79 4.64 9.84 8.53
N PHE A 80 4.04 10.29 9.64
CA PHE A 80 2.79 11.05 9.61
C PHE A 80 2.93 12.35 8.84
N LEU A 81 3.97 13.13 9.11
CA LEU A 81 4.24 14.40 8.42
C LEU A 81 4.58 14.18 6.96
N PHE A 82 5.31 13.13 6.65
CA PHE A 82 5.62 12.76 5.26
C PHE A 82 4.33 12.48 4.47
N ASP A 83 3.42 11.67 4.99
CA ASP A 83 2.16 11.36 4.34
C ASP A 83 1.21 12.56 4.30
N LEU A 84 1.26 13.44 5.32
CA LEU A 84 0.46 14.65 5.36
C LEU A 84 0.90 15.69 4.31
N VAL A 85 2.21 15.91 4.16
CA VAL A 85 2.76 17.03 3.37
C VAL A 85 3.10 16.59 1.95
N PHE A 86 3.83 15.50 1.79
CA PHE A 86 4.45 15.14 0.51
C PHE A 86 3.56 14.28 -0.39
N SER A 87 3.00 13.20 0.12
CA SER A 87 2.27 12.26 -0.73
C SER A 87 1.19 11.53 0.06
N ASP A 88 0.03 11.41 -0.55
CA ASP A 88 -1.07 10.63 0.01
C ASP A 88 -0.66 9.15 0.09
N ARG A 89 -0.61 8.62 1.33
CA ARG A 89 -0.14 7.25 1.63
C ARG A 89 1.22 6.93 1.00
N GLY A 90 2.09 7.94 0.86
CA GLY A 90 3.34 7.86 0.14
C GLY A 90 4.37 6.96 0.81
N TRP A 91 4.39 6.93 2.14
CA TRP A 91 5.33 6.10 2.88
C TRP A 91 5.18 4.62 2.53
N CYS A 92 3.98 4.07 2.70
CA CYS A 92 3.71 2.65 2.44
C CYS A 92 3.90 2.27 0.96
N GLY A 93 3.54 3.17 0.04
CA GLY A 93 3.60 2.90 -1.40
C GLY A 93 4.98 3.10 -2.03
N HIS A 94 5.83 4.00 -1.48
CA HIS A 94 7.03 4.47 -2.17
C HIS A 94 8.33 4.31 -1.37
N VAL A 95 8.27 4.27 -0.04
CA VAL A 95 9.47 4.29 0.82
C VAL A 95 9.60 2.99 1.62
N CYS A 96 8.50 2.39 2.07
CA CYS A 96 8.53 1.26 2.98
C CYS A 96 9.18 0.00 2.35
N PRO A 97 10.34 -0.49 2.88
CA PRO A 97 11.01 -1.67 2.36
C PRO A 97 10.20 -2.95 2.61
N VAL A 98 9.40 -2.98 3.69
CA VAL A 98 8.48 -4.09 3.98
C VAL A 98 7.41 -4.19 2.90
N GLY A 99 6.86 -3.05 2.47
CA GLY A 99 5.92 -2.97 1.35
C GLY A 99 6.54 -3.46 0.03
N ALA A 100 7.82 -3.13 -0.21
CA ALA A 100 8.56 -3.63 -1.37
C ALA A 100 8.73 -5.15 -1.33
N PHE A 101 9.11 -5.71 -0.18
CA PHE A 101 9.25 -7.15 0.00
C PHE A 101 7.95 -7.90 -0.27
N TYR A 102 6.84 -7.45 0.31
CA TYR A 102 5.53 -8.04 0.03
C TYR A 102 5.09 -7.89 -1.42
N SER A 103 5.47 -6.80 -2.10
CA SER A 103 5.13 -6.65 -3.51
C SER A 103 5.90 -7.64 -4.40
N VAL A 104 7.14 -7.98 -4.04
CA VAL A 104 7.93 -9.03 -4.72
C VAL A 104 7.27 -10.40 -4.52
N LEU A 105 6.89 -10.74 -3.28
CA LEU A 105 6.14 -11.98 -3.00
C LEU A 105 4.79 -12.02 -3.73
N ALA A 106 4.11 -10.88 -3.78
CA ALA A 106 2.83 -10.77 -4.46
C ALA A 106 2.91 -11.07 -5.97
N MET A 107 4.08 -10.91 -6.63
CA MET A 107 4.22 -11.27 -8.02
C MET A 107 3.88 -12.74 -8.31
N LYS A 108 4.12 -13.64 -7.36
CA LYS A 108 3.85 -15.08 -7.48
C LYS A 108 2.59 -15.53 -6.74
N SER A 109 1.84 -14.62 -6.10
CA SER A 109 0.64 -14.96 -5.34
C SER A 109 -0.40 -15.66 -6.24
N PRO A 110 -0.91 -16.84 -5.85
CA PRO A 110 -1.95 -17.56 -6.59
C PRO A 110 -3.33 -16.90 -6.44
N VAL A 111 -3.59 -16.26 -5.29
CA VAL A 111 -4.86 -15.60 -5.01
C VAL A 111 -4.76 -14.11 -5.33
N ARG A 112 -5.73 -13.61 -6.09
CA ARG A 112 -5.79 -12.21 -6.53
C ARG A 112 -7.20 -11.68 -6.46
N VAL A 113 -7.32 -10.37 -6.29
CA VAL A 113 -8.60 -9.69 -6.46
C VAL A 113 -8.93 -9.63 -7.95
N THR A 114 -10.16 -10.03 -8.28
CA THR A 114 -10.66 -10.13 -9.65
C THR A 114 -11.95 -9.36 -9.79
N ALA A 115 -12.08 -8.53 -10.85
CA ALA A 115 -13.29 -7.80 -11.20
C ALA A 115 -14.21 -8.70 -12.07
N VAL A 116 -14.82 -9.72 -11.45
CA VAL A 116 -15.61 -10.74 -12.16
C VAL A 116 -16.82 -10.12 -12.86
N ARG A 117 -17.50 -9.18 -12.21
CA ARG A 117 -18.73 -8.55 -12.71
C ARG A 117 -18.50 -7.11 -13.14
N ARG A 118 -17.40 -6.84 -13.88
CA ARG A 118 -17.06 -5.47 -14.31
C ARG A 118 -18.14 -4.77 -15.14
N ALA A 119 -19.02 -5.54 -15.82
CA ALA A 119 -20.16 -4.99 -16.57
C ALA A 119 -21.23 -4.35 -15.66
N HIS A 120 -21.31 -4.76 -14.38
CA HIS A 120 -22.26 -4.22 -13.42
C HIS A 120 -21.72 -2.97 -12.68
N CYS A 121 -20.52 -2.50 -13.01
CA CYS A 121 -19.94 -1.32 -12.41
C CYS A 121 -20.74 -0.06 -12.77
N ASN A 122 -21.17 0.69 -11.76
CA ASN A 122 -21.89 1.96 -11.90
C ASN A 122 -21.00 3.20 -11.79
N ASP A 123 -19.67 3.01 -11.76
CA ASP A 123 -18.67 4.09 -11.68
C ASP A 123 -18.76 5.01 -10.46
N CYS A 124 -19.23 4.49 -9.32
CA CYS A 124 -19.34 5.25 -8.08
C CYS A 124 -17.99 5.74 -7.52
N MET A 125 -16.87 5.17 -7.97
CA MET A 125 -15.49 5.50 -7.55
C MET A 125 -15.12 5.16 -6.09
N ASP A 126 -15.98 4.54 -5.31
CA ASP A 126 -15.72 4.19 -3.90
C ASP A 126 -14.53 3.24 -3.74
N CYS A 127 -14.39 2.26 -4.66
CA CYS A 127 -13.26 1.35 -4.67
C CYS A 127 -11.91 2.07 -4.88
N TYR A 128 -11.90 3.18 -5.62
CA TYR A 128 -10.69 4.01 -5.77
C TYR A 128 -10.39 4.81 -4.51
N ALA A 129 -11.41 5.32 -3.83
CA ALA A 129 -11.25 6.13 -2.61
C ALA A 129 -10.65 5.34 -1.45
N VAL A 130 -11.01 4.05 -1.32
CA VAL A 130 -10.49 3.18 -0.23
C VAL A 130 -9.17 2.50 -0.58
N CYS A 131 -8.81 2.43 -1.87
CA CYS A 131 -7.61 1.73 -2.30
C CYS A 131 -6.36 2.57 -2.05
N PRO A 132 -5.34 2.04 -1.33
CA PRO A 132 -4.08 2.74 -1.15
C PRO A 132 -3.31 2.94 -2.47
N GLU A 133 -3.60 2.10 -3.48
CA GLU A 133 -2.94 2.09 -4.79
C GLU A 133 -3.98 2.12 -5.92
N MET A 134 -4.67 3.25 -6.10
CA MET A 134 -5.80 3.41 -7.00
C MET A 134 -5.53 2.94 -8.45
N GLN A 135 -4.30 3.10 -8.95
CA GLN A 135 -3.94 2.76 -10.32
C GLN A 135 -4.00 1.26 -10.61
N VAL A 136 -3.98 0.38 -9.59
CA VAL A 136 -4.04 -1.08 -9.83
C VAL A 136 -5.43 -1.55 -10.20
N ILE A 137 -6.47 -0.79 -9.84
CA ILE A 137 -7.88 -1.11 -10.13
C ILE A 137 -8.23 -0.82 -11.58
N LYS A 138 -7.73 0.31 -12.12
CA LYS A 138 -8.13 0.82 -13.44
C LYS A 138 -7.96 -0.20 -14.58
N PRO A 139 -6.83 -0.94 -14.71
CA PRO A 139 -6.69 -1.94 -15.77
C PRO A 139 -7.68 -3.09 -15.67
N ALA A 140 -7.93 -3.61 -14.46
CA ALA A 140 -8.85 -4.72 -14.25
C ALA A 140 -10.33 -4.33 -14.45
N LEU A 141 -10.71 -3.11 -14.08
CA LEU A 141 -12.09 -2.63 -14.14
C LEU A 141 -12.45 -2.08 -15.52
N LYS A 142 -11.60 -1.20 -16.08
CA LYS A 142 -11.88 -0.45 -17.33
C LYS A 142 -11.08 -0.94 -18.53
N GLY A 143 -10.26 -1.96 -18.39
CA GLY A 143 -9.40 -2.45 -19.45
C GLY A 143 -10.02 -3.49 -20.38
N ALA A 144 -11.34 -3.75 -20.30
CA ALA A 144 -12.02 -4.72 -21.16
C ALA A 144 -11.83 -4.43 -22.65
N ALA A 145 -11.98 -3.17 -23.05
CA ALA A 145 -11.81 -2.74 -24.45
C ALA A 145 -10.38 -2.89 -24.98
N ARG A 146 -9.38 -3.00 -24.06
CA ARG A 146 -7.96 -3.20 -24.40
C ARG A 146 -7.51 -4.66 -24.25
N GLY A 147 -8.45 -5.60 -24.09
CA GLY A 147 -8.15 -7.01 -23.90
C GLY A 147 -7.50 -7.37 -22.55
N THR A 148 -7.47 -6.42 -21.58
CA THR A 148 -6.95 -6.73 -20.26
C THR A 148 -7.93 -7.60 -19.47
N GLY A 149 -7.40 -8.67 -18.87
CA GLY A 149 -8.18 -9.58 -18.03
C GLY A 149 -8.77 -8.91 -16.79
N PRO A 150 -9.77 -9.53 -16.16
CA PRO A 150 -10.42 -8.99 -14.97
C PRO A 150 -9.55 -9.10 -13.72
N VAL A 151 -8.45 -9.85 -13.73
CA VAL A 151 -7.57 -10.11 -12.59
C VAL A 151 -6.63 -8.93 -12.37
N ILE A 152 -6.51 -8.47 -11.12
CA ILE A 152 -5.53 -7.44 -10.75
C ILE A 152 -4.14 -8.09 -10.63
N LEU A 153 -3.37 -8.08 -11.69
CA LEU A 153 -2.04 -8.69 -11.74
C LEU A 153 -0.91 -7.80 -11.21
N SER A 154 -1.21 -6.52 -10.93
CA SER A 154 -0.21 -5.59 -10.45
C SER A 154 0.42 -6.06 -9.12
N PRO A 155 1.77 -6.08 -9.00
CA PRO A 155 2.45 -6.43 -7.75
C PRO A 155 2.19 -5.41 -6.64
N ASN A 156 1.69 -4.22 -6.98
CA ASN A 156 1.35 -3.18 -6.02
C ASN A 156 0.00 -3.43 -5.32
N CYS A 157 -0.80 -4.37 -5.81
CA CYS A 157 -2.01 -4.78 -5.12
C CYS A 157 -1.66 -5.63 -3.90
N THR A 158 -2.01 -5.14 -2.70
CA THR A 158 -1.77 -5.83 -1.42
C THR A 158 -2.80 -6.90 -1.09
N ASN A 159 -3.75 -7.17 -1.99
CA ASN A 159 -4.88 -8.09 -1.77
C ASN A 159 -5.66 -7.83 -0.47
N CYS A 160 -5.76 -6.57 -0.05
CA CYS A 160 -6.39 -6.19 1.21
C CYS A 160 -7.92 -6.39 1.25
N GLY A 161 -8.58 -6.52 0.11
CA GLY A 161 -10.02 -6.73 0.01
C GLY A 161 -10.91 -5.49 0.20
N ARG A 162 -10.36 -4.33 0.56
CA ARG A 162 -11.16 -3.10 0.78
C ARG A 162 -12.06 -2.72 -0.41
N CYS A 163 -11.62 -2.98 -1.64
CA CYS A 163 -12.42 -2.74 -2.83
C CYS A 163 -13.60 -3.73 -2.97
N ILE A 164 -13.51 -4.92 -2.33
CA ILE A 164 -14.60 -5.89 -2.25
C ILE A 164 -15.66 -5.39 -1.27
N ASP A 165 -15.22 -4.99 -0.07
CA ASP A 165 -16.12 -4.59 1.03
C ASP A 165 -16.96 -3.36 0.68
N VAL A 166 -16.36 -2.37 -0.01
CA VAL A 166 -17.04 -1.10 -0.35
C VAL A 166 -17.95 -1.21 -1.57
N CYS A 167 -17.82 -2.29 -2.37
CA CYS A 167 -18.51 -2.40 -3.64
C CYS A 167 -19.96 -2.86 -3.48
N SER A 168 -20.93 -1.95 -3.57
CA SER A 168 -22.37 -2.27 -3.49
C SER A 168 -22.89 -3.17 -4.63
N LYS A 169 -22.11 -3.36 -5.70
CA LYS A 169 -22.49 -4.17 -6.88
C LYS A 169 -21.74 -5.50 -6.96
N ASP A 170 -21.00 -5.89 -5.93
CA ASP A 170 -20.23 -7.15 -5.87
C ASP A 170 -19.35 -7.38 -7.11
N VAL A 171 -18.76 -6.31 -7.62
CA VAL A 171 -17.91 -6.38 -8.84
C VAL A 171 -16.64 -7.17 -8.58
N PHE A 172 -16.06 -7.03 -7.38
CA PHE A 172 -14.79 -7.64 -7.02
C PHE A 172 -14.97 -8.87 -6.15
N ARG A 173 -14.13 -9.89 -6.39
CA ARG A 173 -14.02 -11.10 -5.55
C ARG A 173 -12.59 -11.58 -5.52
N PHE A 174 -12.25 -12.38 -4.51
CA PHE A 174 -11.01 -13.15 -4.55
C PHE A 174 -11.13 -14.29 -5.55
N GLY A 175 -10.14 -14.43 -6.40
CA GLY A 175 -10.07 -15.49 -7.40
C GLY A 175 -8.65 -15.99 -7.57
N PHE A 176 -8.49 -17.10 -8.26
CA PHE A 176 -7.18 -17.62 -8.62
C PHE A 176 -6.61 -16.86 -9.82
N ARG A 177 -5.28 -16.68 -9.83
CA ARG A 177 -4.55 -15.97 -10.90
C ARG A 177 -4.79 -16.57 -12.30
N SER A 178 -5.10 -17.86 -12.39
CA SER A 178 -5.38 -18.58 -13.64
C SER A 178 -6.83 -18.43 -14.14
N ALA A 179 -7.73 -17.82 -13.37
CA ALA A 179 -9.11 -17.58 -13.78
C ALA A 179 -9.12 -16.48 -14.88
N ARG A 180 -9.06 -16.92 -16.14
CA ARG A 180 -9.26 -16.09 -17.33
C ARG A 180 -10.74 -15.89 -17.62
#